data_2b6f4336acd1e08bc27c9e558695e911
#
_entry.id   2b6f4336acd1e08bc27c9e558695e911
#
_cell.length_a   1.000
_cell.length_b   1.000
_cell.length_c   1.000
_cell.angle_alpha   90.00
_cell.angle_beta   90.00
_cell.angle_gamma   90.00
#
_symmetry.space_group_name_H-M   'P 1'
#
loop_
_entity.id
_entity.type
_entity.pdbx_description
1 polymer ?
#
loop_
_entity_poly.entity_id
_entity_poly.type
_entity_poly.pdbx_seq_one_letter_code
_entity_poly.pdbx_strand_id
1 'polypeptide(L)'
;HGSPVNLSGINYHPVAYHVKEETGMVDYDEMEQLALEHKPKLIVSGASAYSRDWDYKRMREIADKVGALLMCDMSHPAGLIAKGLLNNPMEYCHIVTTTTHKTLRGPRGGMILLPKDFPNPWGLKTPKGEIKMMSQVINFAVFPGQQGGPLEHVIAAKAVAFGEALSDEYTEYAKQMLANAKAMAKAFVEKGYK
;
A
#
# COMPACT_ATOMS: atom_id res chain seq x y z
N HIS A 1 7.94 6.85 -3.02
CA HIS A 1 7.59 6.87 -4.45
C HIS A 1 7.72 8.30 -4.99
N GLY A 2 7.98 8.44 -6.31
CA GLY A 2 8.05 9.74 -6.96
C GLY A 2 9.33 10.56 -6.72
N SER A 3 10.27 10.08 -5.92
CA SER A 3 11.57 10.74 -5.75
C SER A 3 12.39 10.69 -7.06
N PRO A 4 13.12 11.76 -7.40
CA PRO A 4 13.93 11.79 -8.63
C PRO A 4 15.07 10.77 -8.65
N VAL A 5 15.38 10.13 -7.52
CA VAL A 5 16.42 9.11 -7.42
C VAL A 5 15.89 7.68 -7.51
N ASN A 6 14.61 7.49 -7.68
CA ASN A 6 14.01 6.16 -7.84
C ASN A 6 13.26 6.02 -9.17
N LEU A 7 12.97 4.76 -9.54
CA LEU A 7 12.36 4.43 -10.85
C LEU A 7 11.04 5.15 -11.09
N SER A 8 10.21 5.31 -10.06
CA SER A 8 8.91 5.98 -10.21
C SER A 8 9.06 7.49 -10.47
N GLY A 9 10.03 8.15 -9.85
CA GLY A 9 10.32 9.56 -10.12
C GLY A 9 11.04 9.81 -11.44
N ILE A 10 11.81 8.81 -11.91
CA ILE A 10 12.52 8.92 -13.21
C ILE A 10 11.54 8.72 -14.37
N ASN A 11 10.64 7.74 -14.28
CA ASN A 11 9.81 7.31 -15.41
C ASN A 11 8.44 7.98 -15.49
N TYR A 12 8.00 8.65 -14.41
CA TYR A 12 6.67 9.26 -14.34
C TYR A 12 6.76 10.71 -13.90
N HIS A 13 5.64 11.43 -13.97
CA HIS A 13 5.48 12.80 -13.47
C HIS A 13 4.74 12.76 -12.13
N PRO A 14 5.45 12.59 -11.01
CA PRO A 14 4.84 12.55 -9.69
C PRO A 14 4.40 13.95 -9.26
N VAL A 15 3.19 14.03 -8.68
CA VAL A 15 2.69 15.19 -7.98
C VAL A 15 2.51 14.79 -6.52
N ALA A 16 3.21 15.45 -5.62
CA ALA A 16 3.17 15.12 -4.20
C ALA A 16 2.03 15.86 -3.51
N TYR A 17 1.29 15.16 -2.65
CA TYR A 17 0.43 15.72 -1.63
C TYR A 17 1.10 15.58 -0.26
N HIS A 18 0.74 16.40 0.70
CA HIS A 18 1.50 16.55 1.93
C HIS A 18 0.67 16.26 3.19
N VAL A 19 1.30 16.38 4.32
CA VAL A 19 0.66 16.42 5.64
C VAL A 19 0.47 17.86 6.06
N LYS A 20 -0.60 18.15 6.81
CA LYS A 20 -0.80 19.44 7.48
C LYS A 20 0.26 19.59 8.57
N GLU A 21 1.00 20.70 8.55
CA GLU A 21 2.11 20.94 9.47
C GLU A 21 1.64 20.95 10.94
N GLU A 22 0.46 21.51 11.19
CA GLU A 22 -0.10 21.65 12.54
C GLU A 22 -0.50 20.32 13.17
N THR A 23 -0.95 19.35 12.37
CA THR A 23 -1.52 18.10 12.85
C THR A 23 -0.66 16.87 12.54
N GLY A 24 0.22 16.97 11.54
CA GLY A 24 0.95 15.85 10.98
C GLY A 24 0.05 14.82 10.27
N MET A 25 -1.21 15.16 9.97
CA MET A 25 -2.14 14.32 9.24
C MET A 25 -2.12 14.65 7.75
N VAL A 26 -2.36 13.65 6.90
CA VAL A 26 -2.49 13.83 5.45
C VAL A 26 -3.53 14.89 5.14
N ASP A 27 -3.18 15.83 4.26
CA ASP A 27 -4.10 16.85 3.76
C ASP A 27 -4.90 16.28 2.58
N TYR A 28 -6.05 15.70 2.90
CA TYR A 28 -6.95 15.14 1.87
C TYR A 28 -7.61 16.22 1.00
N ASP A 29 -7.70 17.46 1.45
CA ASP A 29 -8.27 18.55 0.67
C ASP A 29 -7.25 19.05 -0.37
N GLU A 30 -5.97 19.19 0.01
CA GLU A 30 -4.87 19.39 -0.94
C GLU A 30 -4.81 18.26 -1.97
N MET A 31 -4.88 17.01 -1.50
CA MET A 31 -4.86 15.84 -2.36
C MET A 31 -6.01 15.89 -3.39
N GLU A 32 -7.23 16.26 -2.99
CA GLU A 32 -8.35 16.39 -3.89
C GLU A 32 -8.14 17.50 -4.92
N GLN A 33 -7.66 18.66 -4.48
CA GLN A 33 -7.36 19.79 -5.36
C GLN A 33 -6.33 19.40 -6.42
N LEU A 34 -5.22 18.79 -6.01
CA LEU A 34 -4.18 18.32 -6.93
C LEU A 34 -4.68 17.22 -7.88
N ALA A 35 -5.52 16.32 -7.40
CA ALA A 35 -6.11 15.29 -8.25
C ALA A 35 -7.03 15.89 -9.32
N LEU A 36 -7.84 16.89 -8.98
CA LEU A 36 -8.71 17.59 -9.95
C LEU A 36 -7.91 18.38 -10.99
N GLU A 37 -6.81 19.01 -10.58
CA GLU A 37 -5.93 19.78 -11.45
C GLU A 37 -5.14 18.89 -12.41
N HIS A 38 -4.45 17.88 -11.88
CA HIS A 38 -3.51 17.07 -12.63
C HIS A 38 -4.11 15.80 -13.25
N LYS A 39 -5.29 15.38 -12.84
CA LYS A 39 -6.01 14.19 -13.32
C LYS A 39 -5.10 12.97 -13.42
N PRO A 40 -4.48 12.52 -12.32
CA PRO A 40 -3.55 11.41 -12.34
C PRO A 40 -4.23 10.12 -12.79
N LYS A 41 -3.48 9.20 -13.40
CA LYS A 41 -3.97 7.85 -13.70
C LYS A 41 -3.94 6.92 -12.49
N LEU A 42 -3.06 7.23 -11.51
CA LEU A 42 -2.83 6.46 -10.31
C LEU A 42 -2.59 7.40 -9.14
N ILE A 43 -3.33 7.19 -8.06
CA ILE A 43 -3.06 7.79 -6.76
C ILE A 43 -2.42 6.73 -5.88
N VAL A 44 -1.28 7.07 -5.26
CA VAL A 44 -0.52 6.15 -4.41
C VAL A 44 -0.63 6.60 -2.97
N SER A 45 -1.01 5.68 -2.08
CA SER A 45 -1.00 5.86 -0.64
C SER A 45 -0.01 4.90 0.04
N GLY A 46 0.24 5.13 1.29
CA GLY A 46 1.18 4.35 2.08
C GLY A 46 2.48 5.10 2.35
N ALA A 47 3.07 4.85 3.50
CA ALA A 47 4.29 5.51 3.92
C ALA A 47 5.10 4.63 4.87
N SER A 48 6.40 4.92 4.96
CA SER A 48 7.31 4.22 5.89
C SER A 48 7.27 4.79 7.31
N ALA A 49 7.04 6.09 7.45
CA ALA A 49 7.21 6.83 8.70
C ALA A 49 5.98 7.68 9.09
N TYR A 50 4.83 7.38 8.55
CA TYR A 50 3.59 8.04 8.90
C TYR A 50 2.95 7.34 10.10
N SER A 51 2.86 8.03 11.22
CA SER A 51 2.41 7.47 12.52
C SER A 51 0.91 7.59 12.78
N ARG A 52 0.14 7.92 11.75
CA ARG A 52 -1.33 8.03 11.78
C ARG A 52 -1.94 6.97 10.87
N ASP A 53 -3.22 6.70 11.04
CA ASP A 53 -3.97 5.83 10.13
C ASP A 53 -4.44 6.59 8.88
N TRP A 54 -4.75 5.85 7.83
CA TRP A 54 -5.16 6.39 6.54
C TRP A 54 -6.67 6.36 6.38
N ASP A 55 -7.26 7.42 5.84
CA ASP A 55 -8.65 7.42 5.39
C ASP A 55 -8.74 6.95 3.92
N TYR A 56 -8.68 5.63 3.74
CA TYR A 56 -8.76 5.02 2.41
C TYR A 56 -10.11 5.29 1.72
N LYS A 57 -11.19 5.47 2.50
CA LYS A 57 -12.51 5.80 1.95
C LYS A 57 -12.48 7.17 1.29
N ARG A 58 -11.96 8.19 1.98
CA ARG A 58 -11.82 9.53 1.43
C ARG A 58 -10.90 9.54 0.20
N MET A 59 -9.78 8.80 0.25
CA MET A 59 -8.88 8.66 -0.90
C MET A 59 -9.56 8.00 -2.09
N ARG A 60 -10.41 6.99 -1.86
CA ARG A 60 -11.17 6.33 -2.92
C ARG A 60 -12.18 7.28 -3.55
N GLU A 61 -12.89 8.07 -2.77
CA GLU A 61 -13.81 9.09 -3.27
C GLU A 61 -13.10 10.12 -4.16
N ILE A 62 -11.89 10.53 -3.78
CA ILE A 62 -11.05 11.43 -4.60
C ILE A 62 -10.63 10.76 -5.91
N ALA A 63 -10.16 9.51 -5.83
CA ALA A 63 -9.74 8.75 -7.01
C ALA A 63 -10.89 8.58 -8.02
N ASP A 64 -12.09 8.24 -7.54
CA ASP A 64 -13.28 8.05 -8.37
C ASP A 64 -13.70 9.36 -9.07
N LYS A 65 -13.57 10.52 -8.41
CA LYS A 65 -13.89 11.84 -9.00
C LYS A 65 -13.07 12.15 -10.26
N VAL A 66 -11.84 11.64 -10.33
CA VAL A 66 -10.93 11.91 -11.45
C VAL A 66 -10.71 10.71 -12.35
N GLY A 67 -11.33 9.57 -12.06
CA GLY A 67 -11.16 8.32 -12.79
C GLY A 67 -9.79 7.69 -12.60
N ALA A 68 -9.12 7.96 -11.48
CA ALA A 68 -7.82 7.38 -11.15
C ALA A 68 -7.97 6.01 -10.48
N LEU A 69 -6.96 5.15 -10.65
CA LEU A 69 -6.79 3.99 -9.78
C LEU A 69 -6.21 4.43 -8.44
N LEU A 70 -6.66 3.83 -7.36
CA LEU A 70 -6.08 4.00 -6.03
C LEU A 70 -5.23 2.78 -5.69
N MET A 71 -3.96 2.98 -5.38
CA MET A 71 -3.04 1.95 -4.91
C MET A 71 -2.55 2.28 -3.50
N CYS A 72 -2.51 1.28 -2.63
CA CYS A 72 -1.90 1.40 -1.32
C CYS A 72 -0.68 0.48 -1.21
N ASP A 73 0.45 1.04 -0.80
CA ASP A 73 1.58 0.25 -0.30
C ASP A 73 1.49 0.17 1.23
N MET A 74 1.00 -0.96 1.74
CA MET A 74 0.83 -1.18 3.19
C MET A 74 2.04 -1.88 3.82
N SER A 75 3.20 -1.87 3.19
CA SER A 75 4.36 -2.66 3.59
C SER A 75 4.74 -2.54 5.07
N HIS A 76 4.75 -1.33 5.63
CA HIS A 76 5.13 -1.13 7.02
C HIS A 76 4.07 -1.63 8.00
N PRO A 77 2.79 -1.22 7.92
CA PRO A 77 1.76 -1.61 8.87
C PRO A 77 1.04 -2.92 8.52
N ALA A 78 1.46 -3.68 7.50
CA ALA A 78 0.71 -4.82 6.98
C ALA A 78 0.32 -5.87 8.05
N GLY A 79 1.21 -6.14 9.01
CA GLY A 79 0.91 -7.06 10.10
C GLY A 79 -0.18 -6.55 11.06
N LEU A 80 -0.24 -5.24 11.27
CA LEU A 80 -1.29 -4.61 12.09
C LEU A 80 -2.63 -4.58 11.36
N ILE A 81 -2.61 -4.30 10.07
CA ILE A 81 -3.78 -4.33 9.18
C ILE A 81 -4.36 -5.74 9.10
N ALA A 82 -3.52 -6.76 8.96
CA ALA A 82 -3.94 -8.17 8.92
C ALA A 82 -4.67 -8.62 10.20
N LYS A 83 -4.43 -7.96 11.33
CA LYS A 83 -5.14 -8.22 12.61
C LYS A 83 -6.28 -7.23 12.90
N GLY A 84 -6.65 -6.39 11.93
CA GLY A 84 -7.74 -5.42 12.10
C GLY A 84 -7.45 -4.31 13.10
N LEU A 85 -6.19 -4.02 13.38
CA LEU A 85 -5.76 -2.99 14.32
C LEU A 85 -5.60 -1.61 13.66
N LEU A 86 -5.63 -1.55 12.34
CA LEU A 86 -5.61 -0.36 11.51
C LEU A 86 -6.60 -0.51 10.36
N ASN A 87 -6.95 0.61 9.72
CA ASN A 87 -7.85 0.62 8.57
C ASN A 87 -7.35 -0.28 7.44
N ASN A 88 -8.28 -1.00 6.82
CA ASN A 88 -7.97 -2.00 5.80
C ASN A 88 -8.04 -1.40 4.39
N PRO A 89 -6.91 -1.25 3.66
CA PRO A 89 -6.91 -0.75 2.30
C PRO A 89 -7.64 -1.66 1.30
N MET A 90 -7.78 -2.96 1.61
CA MET A 90 -8.46 -3.93 0.74
C MET A 90 -9.95 -3.62 0.52
N GLU A 91 -10.55 -2.80 1.36
CA GLU A 91 -11.97 -2.40 1.22
C GLU A 91 -12.16 -1.28 0.18
N TYR A 92 -11.14 -0.47 -0.06
CA TYR A 92 -11.26 0.75 -0.85
C TYR A 92 -10.29 0.84 -2.02
N CYS A 93 -9.10 0.28 -1.91
CA CYS A 93 -8.06 0.38 -2.94
C CYS A 93 -8.31 -0.58 -4.10
N HIS A 94 -7.94 -0.18 -5.29
CA HIS A 94 -7.98 -1.04 -6.48
C HIS A 94 -6.84 -2.06 -6.48
N ILE A 95 -5.67 -1.62 -6.00
CA ILE A 95 -4.45 -2.42 -5.94
C ILE A 95 -3.82 -2.19 -4.57
N VAL A 96 -3.34 -3.25 -3.94
CA VAL A 96 -2.60 -3.15 -2.68
C VAL A 96 -1.27 -3.87 -2.84
N THR A 97 -0.18 -3.21 -2.43
CA THR A 97 1.14 -3.83 -2.41
C THR A 97 1.64 -3.95 -0.98
N THR A 98 2.46 -4.94 -0.72
CA THR A 98 3.13 -5.08 0.57
C THR A 98 4.45 -5.82 0.43
N THR A 99 5.36 -5.56 1.33
CA THR A 99 6.49 -6.45 1.63
C THR A 99 6.08 -7.47 2.67
N THR A 100 6.79 -8.59 2.74
CA THR A 100 6.51 -9.66 3.71
C THR A 100 7.43 -9.65 4.93
N HIS A 101 8.49 -8.82 4.93
CA HIS A 101 9.60 -8.84 5.89
C HIS A 101 9.62 -7.67 6.89
N LYS A 102 8.50 -6.97 7.05
CA LYS A 102 8.36 -5.88 8.04
C LYS A 102 7.47 -6.36 9.19
N THR A 103 6.37 -5.66 9.49
CA THR A 103 5.47 -6.08 10.57
C THR A 103 4.87 -7.47 10.36
N LEU A 104 4.80 -7.99 9.12
CA LEU A 104 4.39 -9.37 8.85
C LEU A 104 5.39 -10.45 9.31
N ARG A 105 6.61 -10.09 9.71
CA ARG A 105 7.66 -11.01 10.20
C ARG A 105 8.06 -12.15 9.24
N GLY A 106 7.82 -12.00 7.95
CA GLY A 106 8.11 -13.03 6.95
C GLY A 106 9.48 -12.85 6.28
N PRO A 107 9.78 -13.67 5.28
CA PRO A 107 10.99 -13.57 4.48
C PRO A 107 10.97 -12.30 3.63
N ARG A 108 12.15 -11.87 3.17
CA ARG A 108 12.25 -10.75 2.25
C ARG A 108 11.56 -11.08 0.93
N GLY A 109 10.61 -10.24 0.57
CA GLY A 109 9.82 -10.37 -0.65
C GLY A 109 8.69 -9.35 -0.70
N GLY A 110 7.92 -9.38 -1.77
CA GLY A 110 6.75 -8.54 -1.96
C GLY A 110 5.54 -9.34 -2.41
N MET A 111 4.38 -8.70 -2.36
CA MET A 111 3.12 -9.18 -2.91
C MET A 111 2.36 -8.04 -3.54
N ILE A 112 1.60 -8.36 -4.58
CA ILE A 112 0.59 -7.49 -5.17
C ILE A 112 -0.77 -8.18 -4.96
N LEU A 113 -1.71 -7.46 -4.39
CA LEU A 113 -3.04 -7.95 -4.05
C LEU A 113 -4.07 -7.15 -4.86
N LEU A 114 -5.03 -7.84 -5.43
CA LEU A 114 -6.22 -7.27 -6.04
C LEU A 114 -7.42 -7.66 -5.18
N PRO A 115 -8.04 -6.73 -4.44
CA PRO A 115 -9.24 -7.02 -3.65
C PRO A 115 -10.38 -7.56 -4.50
N LYS A 116 -10.50 -7.00 -5.70
CA LYS A 116 -11.45 -7.43 -6.72
C LYS A 116 -10.80 -7.26 -8.09
N ASP A 117 -10.91 -8.26 -8.94
CA ASP A 117 -10.42 -8.15 -10.31
C ASP A 117 -11.39 -7.32 -11.17
N PHE A 118 -10.85 -6.58 -12.14
CA PHE A 118 -11.60 -5.67 -12.99
C PHE A 118 -10.96 -5.55 -14.38
N PRO A 119 -11.73 -5.17 -15.42
CA PRO A 119 -11.19 -4.90 -16.74
C PRO A 119 -10.17 -3.75 -16.67
N ASN A 120 -9.01 -3.90 -17.31
CA ASN A 120 -8.02 -2.83 -17.34
C ASN A 120 -8.58 -1.56 -18.01
N PRO A 121 -8.36 -0.35 -17.45
CA PRO A 121 -8.91 0.89 -17.97
C PRO A 121 -8.18 1.43 -19.21
N TRP A 122 -7.09 0.77 -19.63
CA TRP A 122 -6.26 1.22 -20.74
C TRP A 122 -6.61 0.55 -22.08
N GLY A 123 -7.62 -0.30 -22.12
CA GLY A 123 -8.05 -0.99 -23.34
C GLY A 123 -7.08 -2.05 -23.84
N LEU A 124 -6.18 -2.55 -22.98
CA LEU A 124 -5.27 -3.64 -23.35
C LEU A 124 -6.05 -4.92 -23.63
N LYS A 125 -5.78 -5.56 -24.77
CA LYS A 125 -6.51 -6.72 -25.26
C LYS A 125 -5.67 -7.99 -25.28
N THR A 126 -6.36 -9.11 -25.18
CA THR A 126 -5.80 -10.45 -25.47
C THR A 126 -5.59 -10.62 -26.97
N PRO A 127 -4.83 -11.64 -27.42
CA PRO A 127 -4.74 -11.97 -28.85
C PRO A 127 -6.09 -12.25 -29.54
N LYS A 128 -7.11 -12.63 -28.74
CA LYS A 128 -8.48 -12.85 -29.24
C LYS A 128 -9.34 -11.58 -29.31
N GLY A 129 -8.78 -10.41 -28.94
CA GLY A 129 -9.46 -9.12 -28.97
C GLY A 129 -10.28 -8.78 -27.73
N GLU A 130 -10.32 -9.63 -26.71
CA GLU A 130 -11.02 -9.41 -25.45
C GLU A 130 -10.22 -8.46 -24.54
N ILE A 131 -10.90 -7.61 -23.76
CA ILE A 131 -10.24 -6.73 -22.77
C ILE A 131 -9.62 -7.60 -21.68
N LYS A 132 -8.33 -7.39 -21.43
CA LYS A 132 -7.61 -8.07 -20.32
C LYS A 132 -8.13 -7.61 -18.97
N MET A 133 -8.31 -8.55 -18.06
CA MET A 133 -8.50 -8.23 -16.64
C MET A 133 -7.20 -7.67 -16.02
N MET A 134 -7.33 -6.86 -14.96
CA MET A 134 -6.17 -6.26 -14.30
C MET A 134 -5.20 -7.31 -13.76
N SER A 135 -5.71 -8.43 -13.24
CA SER A 135 -4.87 -9.56 -12.82
C SER A 135 -3.99 -10.09 -13.95
N GLN A 136 -4.49 -10.18 -15.16
CA GLN A 136 -3.71 -10.63 -16.33
C GLN A 136 -2.62 -9.60 -16.69
N VAL A 137 -2.91 -8.31 -16.57
CA VAL A 137 -1.94 -7.23 -16.84
C VAL A 137 -0.82 -7.26 -15.80
N ILE A 138 -1.16 -7.35 -14.52
CA ILE A 138 -0.19 -7.39 -13.43
C ILE A 138 0.64 -8.68 -13.48
N ASN A 139 0.01 -9.85 -13.69
CA ASN A 139 0.74 -11.11 -13.79
C ASN A 139 1.76 -11.08 -14.93
N PHE A 140 1.39 -10.54 -16.09
CA PHE A 140 2.29 -10.39 -17.22
C PHE A 140 3.45 -9.41 -16.90
N ALA A 141 3.17 -8.32 -16.21
CA ALA A 141 4.19 -7.35 -15.81
C ALA A 141 5.19 -7.95 -14.80
N VAL A 142 4.71 -8.82 -13.90
CA VAL A 142 5.58 -9.54 -12.96
C VAL A 142 6.37 -10.60 -13.70
N PHE A 143 5.71 -11.50 -14.45
CA PHE A 143 6.34 -12.56 -15.20
C PHE A 143 5.65 -12.73 -16.57
N PRO A 144 6.37 -12.68 -17.68
CA PRO A 144 7.83 -12.59 -17.81
C PRO A 144 8.38 -11.14 -17.87
N GLY A 145 7.56 -10.13 -17.54
CA GLY A 145 7.94 -8.73 -17.73
C GLY A 145 9.18 -8.30 -16.95
N GLN A 146 9.31 -8.74 -15.69
CA GLN A 146 10.42 -8.35 -14.81
C GLN A 146 11.09 -9.50 -14.09
N GLN A 147 10.35 -10.57 -13.76
CA GLN A 147 10.83 -11.72 -13.00
C GLN A 147 11.13 -12.89 -13.92
N GLY A 148 11.92 -13.83 -13.41
CA GLY A 148 12.20 -15.14 -14.01
C GLY A 148 11.76 -16.26 -13.08
N GLY A 149 12.59 -17.31 -12.96
CA GLY A 149 12.32 -18.43 -12.06
C GLY A 149 12.10 -18.00 -10.62
N PRO A 150 11.04 -18.48 -9.94
CA PRO A 150 10.70 -18.07 -8.60
C PRO A 150 11.67 -18.63 -7.55
N LEU A 151 11.85 -17.89 -6.45
CA LEU A 151 12.58 -18.38 -5.27
C LEU A 151 11.62 -19.20 -4.40
N GLU A 152 11.49 -20.49 -4.66
CA GLU A 152 10.49 -21.35 -4.04
C GLU A 152 10.65 -21.46 -2.51
N HIS A 153 11.90 -21.44 -2.00
CA HIS A 153 12.15 -21.38 -0.56
C HIS A 153 11.60 -20.13 0.09
N VAL A 154 11.62 -18.97 -0.60
CA VAL A 154 10.99 -17.74 -0.13
C VAL A 154 9.46 -17.87 -0.15
N ILE A 155 8.90 -18.50 -1.17
CA ILE A 155 7.45 -18.75 -1.27
C ILE A 155 6.99 -19.65 -0.11
N ALA A 156 7.71 -20.74 0.16
CA ALA A 156 7.45 -21.63 1.28
C ALA A 156 7.53 -20.87 2.63
N ALA A 157 8.57 -20.06 2.82
CA ALA A 157 8.72 -19.25 4.02
C ALA A 157 7.60 -18.20 4.18
N LYS A 158 7.07 -17.62 3.09
CA LYS A 158 5.87 -16.76 3.14
C LYS A 158 4.65 -17.52 3.63
N ALA A 159 4.44 -18.76 3.18
CA ALA A 159 3.32 -19.59 3.63
C ALA A 159 3.37 -19.84 5.15
N VAL A 160 4.56 -20.13 5.70
CA VAL A 160 4.76 -20.26 7.15
C VAL A 160 4.43 -18.93 7.87
N ALA A 161 4.99 -17.82 7.40
CA ALA A 161 4.77 -16.51 8.01
C ALA A 161 3.28 -16.10 8.01
N PHE A 162 2.55 -16.42 6.94
CA PHE A 162 1.11 -16.15 6.88
C PHE A 162 0.32 -17.06 7.81
N GLY A 163 0.73 -18.34 7.96
CA GLY A 163 0.18 -19.25 8.96
C GLY A 163 0.35 -18.70 10.38
N GLU A 164 1.54 -18.20 10.71
CA GLU A 164 1.81 -17.54 12.00
C GLU A 164 0.94 -16.28 12.17
N ALA A 165 0.84 -15.44 11.13
CA ALA A 165 0.03 -14.22 11.17
C ALA A 165 -1.47 -14.47 11.39
N LEU A 166 -1.98 -15.66 11.11
CA LEU A 166 -3.36 -16.06 11.40
C LEU A 166 -3.59 -16.42 12.88
N SER A 167 -2.53 -16.73 13.63
CA SER A 167 -2.63 -17.21 15.01
C SER A 167 -3.07 -16.11 16.00
N ASP A 168 -3.60 -16.54 17.16
CA ASP A 168 -3.93 -15.65 18.27
C ASP A 168 -2.67 -15.05 18.92
N GLU A 169 -1.58 -15.81 18.97
CA GLU A 169 -0.29 -15.35 19.47
C GLU A 169 0.21 -14.14 18.67
N TYR A 170 0.04 -14.17 17.35
CA TYR A 170 0.39 -13.02 16.52
C TYR A 170 -0.49 -11.80 16.80
N THR A 171 -1.74 -12.01 17.19
CA THR A 171 -2.64 -10.92 17.61
C THR A 171 -2.10 -10.20 18.84
N GLU A 172 -1.65 -10.95 19.83
CA GLU A 172 -1.04 -10.37 21.05
C GLU A 172 0.28 -9.66 20.74
N TYR A 173 1.11 -10.23 19.88
CA TYR A 173 2.33 -9.57 19.38
C TYR A 173 2.01 -8.21 18.71
N ALA A 174 1.00 -8.16 17.84
CA ALA A 174 0.59 -6.94 17.13
C ALA A 174 0.05 -5.87 18.08
N LYS A 175 -0.76 -6.25 19.08
CA LYS A 175 -1.24 -5.34 20.13
C LYS A 175 -0.07 -4.79 20.97
N GLN A 176 0.88 -5.64 21.34
CA GLN A 176 2.05 -5.24 22.11
C GLN A 176 2.91 -4.26 21.31
N MET A 177 3.05 -4.45 20.01
CA MET A 177 3.77 -3.51 19.12
C MET A 177 3.15 -2.10 19.17
N LEU A 178 1.82 -2.01 19.10
CA LEU A 178 1.11 -0.72 19.22
C LEU A 178 1.26 -0.10 20.61
N ALA A 179 1.19 -0.91 21.65
CA ALA A 179 1.39 -0.44 23.03
C ALA A 179 2.80 0.14 23.23
N ASN A 180 3.82 -0.54 22.71
CA ASN A 180 5.22 -0.07 22.76
C ASN A 180 5.39 1.24 21.98
N ALA A 181 4.81 1.35 20.78
CA ALA A 181 4.88 2.58 19.99
C ALA A 181 4.22 3.76 20.70
N LYS A 182 3.05 3.55 21.33
CA LYS A 182 2.37 4.58 22.13
C LYS A 182 3.19 5.01 23.35
N ALA A 183 3.77 4.05 24.07
CA ALA A 183 4.63 4.34 25.23
C ALA A 183 5.87 5.15 24.82
N MET A 184 6.50 4.79 23.70
CA MET A 184 7.64 5.52 23.16
C MET A 184 7.25 6.95 22.74
N ALA A 185 6.15 7.11 22.01
CA ALA A 185 5.66 8.43 21.60
C ALA A 185 5.36 9.33 22.80
N LYS A 186 4.69 8.79 23.84
CA LYS A 186 4.42 9.50 25.09
C LYS A 186 5.72 9.97 25.76
N ALA A 187 6.71 9.09 25.86
CA ALA A 187 8.00 9.42 26.48
C ALA A 187 8.76 10.52 25.70
N PHE A 188 8.66 10.55 24.37
CA PHE A 188 9.23 11.63 23.58
C PHE A 188 8.53 12.97 23.81
N VAL A 189 7.19 13.00 23.83
CA VAL A 189 6.41 14.21 24.12
C VAL A 189 6.72 14.75 25.50
N GLU A 190 6.80 13.88 26.53
CA GLU A 190 7.17 14.26 27.90
C GLU A 190 8.58 14.86 28.00
N LYS A 191 9.47 14.54 27.08
CA LYS A 191 10.82 15.10 26.97
C LYS A 191 10.90 16.35 26.08
N GLY A 192 9.77 16.85 25.58
CA GLY A 192 9.69 18.07 24.77
C GLY A 192 9.94 17.89 23.28
N TYR A 193 9.99 16.65 22.80
CA TYR A 193 10.00 16.39 21.36
C TYR A 193 8.59 16.54 20.76
N LYS A 194 8.54 16.99 19.51
CA LYS A 194 7.29 17.16 18.76
C LYS A 194 7.08 16.00 17.77
#